data_3d7bd31c996a552767109132318f99be
#
_entry.id   3d7bd31c996a552767109132318f99be
#
_cell.length_a   1.000
_cell.length_b   1.000
_cell.length_c   1.000
_cell.angle_alpha   90.00
_cell.angle_beta   90.00
_cell.angle_gamma   90.00
#
_symmetry.space_group_name_H-M   'P 1'
#
loop_
_entity.id
_entity.type
_entity.pdbx_description
1 polymer ?
#
loop_
_entity_poly.entity_id
_entity_poly.type
_entity_poly.pdbx_seq_one_letter_code
_entity_poly.pdbx_strand_id
1 'polypeptide(L)'
;ARQVAGSTPVADVLNSATASMLDPISGGRHKVFGSVGLNVIPQTSTIGSHLPRAFGLAFALGRAAGADMTSSWPLDSVVVCSFGDASANHSTAVGALNASAYCAHQGLPLPVLYVCEDNGIGISTKSPAGWVARSLSSLPAIEYAAADGTKPIELLDTAQRLAELVRTQRRPAILHLKTVRF
;
A
#
# COMPACT_ATOMS: atom_id res chain seq x y z
N ALA A 1 -9.42 7.33 9.73
CA ALA A 1 -10.00 8.50 9.05
C ALA A 1 -10.85 9.33 10.00
N ARG A 2 -11.80 8.75 10.69
CA ARG A 2 -12.69 9.47 11.65
C ARG A 2 -11.96 10.14 12.83
N GLN A 3 -10.72 9.78 13.06
CA GLN A 3 -9.91 10.33 14.16
C GLN A 3 -9.29 11.69 13.82
N VAL A 4 -9.37 12.10 12.56
CA VAL A 4 -8.92 13.42 12.12
C VAL A 4 -10.11 14.37 12.16
N ALA A 5 -10.05 15.40 13.02
CA ALA A 5 -11.12 16.37 13.16
C ALA A 5 -11.41 17.07 11.82
N GLY A 6 -12.69 17.20 11.49
CA GLY A 6 -13.16 17.83 10.25
C GLY A 6 -13.03 16.94 9.00
N SER A 7 -12.58 15.69 9.11
CA SER A 7 -12.55 14.79 7.96
C SER A 7 -13.94 14.24 7.62
N THR A 8 -14.24 14.15 6.33
CA THR A 8 -15.54 13.68 5.79
C THR A 8 -15.35 12.54 4.78
N PRO A 9 -14.59 11.47 5.08
CA PRO A 9 -14.16 10.49 4.08
C PRO A 9 -15.31 9.78 3.37
N VAL A 10 -16.44 9.54 4.05
CA VAL A 10 -17.62 8.93 3.42
C VAL A 10 -18.26 9.88 2.43
N ALA A 11 -18.45 11.15 2.81
CA ALA A 11 -18.99 12.17 1.91
C ALA A 11 -18.07 12.42 0.72
N ASP A 12 -16.75 12.43 0.93
CA ASP A 12 -15.75 12.61 -0.12
C ASP A 12 -15.82 11.49 -1.17
N VAL A 13 -15.93 10.24 -0.71
CA VAL A 13 -16.10 9.08 -1.61
C VAL A 13 -17.44 9.15 -2.37
N LEU A 14 -18.52 9.53 -1.71
CA LEU A 14 -19.82 9.70 -2.35
C LEU A 14 -19.81 10.83 -3.38
N ASN A 15 -19.21 11.97 -3.06
CA ASN A 15 -19.05 13.08 -3.99
C ASN A 15 -18.26 12.67 -5.23
N SER A 16 -17.18 11.91 -5.06
CA SER A 16 -16.41 11.37 -6.19
C SER A 16 -17.23 10.37 -7.01
N ALA A 17 -18.00 9.48 -6.35
CA ALA A 17 -18.80 8.47 -7.02
C ALA A 17 -19.97 9.06 -7.82
N THR A 18 -20.53 10.18 -7.37
CA THR A 18 -21.65 10.88 -8.02
C THR A 18 -21.21 12.00 -8.96
N ALA A 19 -19.93 12.13 -9.24
CA ALA A 19 -19.37 13.19 -10.07
C ALA A 19 -19.74 14.61 -9.58
N SER A 20 -19.80 14.78 -8.26
CA SER A 20 -20.13 16.06 -7.62
C SER A 20 -18.98 17.05 -7.75
N MET A 21 -19.29 18.32 -7.99
CA MET A 21 -18.32 19.42 -7.91
C MET A 21 -17.72 19.59 -6.50
N LEU A 22 -18.34 19.02 -5.48
CA LEU A 22 -17.86 19.01 -4.10
C LEU A 22 -16.81 17.91 -3.83
N ASP A 23 -16.48 17.09 -4.85
CA ASP A 23 -15.37 16.14 -4.75
C ASP A 23 -14.05 16.91 -4.53
N PRO A 24 -13.37 16.70 -3.38
CA PRO A 24 -12.22 17.51 -3.00
C PRO A 24 -10.97 17.26 -3.83
N ILE A 25 -10.92 16.18 -4.62
CA ILE A 25 -9.73 15.80 -5.39
C ILE A 25 -9.85 16.20 -6.86
N SER A 26 -10.96 15.87 -7.52
CA SER A 26 -11.12 16.08 -8.96
C SER A 26 -12.25 17.03 -9.35
N GLY A 27 -13.09 17.47 -8.38
CA GLY A 27 -14.29 18.24 -8.68
C GLY A 27 -15.24 17.46 -9.58
N GLY A 28 -15.39 16.18 -9.37
CA GLY A 28 -16.29 15.30 -10.10
C GLY A 28 -15.79 14.85 -11.49
N ARG A 29 -14.58 15.23 -11.89
CA ARG A 29 -14.04 14.92 -13.22
C ARG A 29 -13.52 13.50 -13.37
N HIS A 30 -13.13 12.88 -12.27
CA HIS A 30 -12.63 11.52 -12.26
C HIS A 30 -12.93 10.85 -10.91
N LYS A 31 -13.31 9.59 -10.94
CA LYS A 31 -13.53 8.81 -9.72
C LYS A 31 -12.20 8.49 -9.07
N VAL A 32 -11.81 9.31 -8.12
CA VAL A 32 -10.58 9.20 -7.34
C VAL A 32 -10.89 9.41 -5.87
N PHE A 33 -10.08 8.83 -5.01
CA PHE A 33 -10.12 9.09 -3.58
C PHE A 33 -8.73 9.51 -3.09
N GLY A 34 -8.69 10.51 -2.24
CA GLY A 34 -7.48 10.99 -1.62
C GLY A 34 -7.82 12.01 -0.54
N SER A 35 -6.90 12.29 0.35
CA SER A 35 -7.09 13.29 1.39
C SER A 35 -5.73 13.74 1.94
N VAL A 36 -5.42 15.00 1.80
CA VAL A 36 -4.19 15.59 2.37
C VAL A 36 -4.20 15.47 3.88
N GLY A 37 -5.31 15.80 4.54
CA GLY A 37 -5.43 15.76 6.00
C GLY A 37 -5.34 14.36 6.60
N LEU A 38 -5.61 13.31 5.80
CA LEU A 38 -5.50 11.92 6.21
C LEU A 38 -4.22 11.25 5.70
N ASN A 39 -3.35 11.97 4.99
CA ASN A 39 -2.18 11.43 4.29
C ASN A 39 -2.54 10.28 3.32
N VAL A 40 -3.72 10.35 2.69
CA VAL A 40 -4.15 9.41 1.67
C VAL A 40 -3.80 9.98 0.29
N ILE A 41 -2.82 9.38 -0.35
CA ILE A 41 -2.40 9.76 -1.70
C ILE A 41 -3.53 9.46 -2.69
N PRO A 42 -3.86 10.38 -3.61
CA PRO A 42 -4.94 10.18 -4.56
C PRO A 42 -4.82 8.86 -5.33
N GLN A 43 -5.86 8.04 -5.26
CA GLN A 43 -5.96 6.78 -5.97
C GLN A 43 -6.70 6.99 -7.28
N THR A 44 -6.23 6.36 -8.35
CA THR A 44 -6.90 6.37 -9.65
C THR A 44 -7.51 5.00 -9.95
N SER A 45 -8.39 4.91 -10.95
CA SER A 45 -8.96 3.64 -11.41
C SER A 45 -7.97 2.77 -12.21
N THR A 46 -6.75 3.24 -12.47
CA THR A 46 -5.72 2.50 -13.20
C THR A 46 -5.09 1.45 -12.28
N ILE A 47 -5.39 0.19 -12.54
CA ILE A 47 -4.92 -0.95 -11.74
C ILE A 47 -3.38 -0.97 -11.65
N GLY A 48 -2.87 -1.18 -10.45
CA GLY A 48 -1.44 -1.32 -10.19
C GLY A 48 -0.63 -0.02 -10.16
N SER A 49 -1.18 1.11 -10.65
CA SER A 49 -0.45 2.38 -10.77
C SER A 49 0.00 2.98 -9.42
N HIS A 50 -0.62 2.59 -8.34
CA HIS A 50 -0.30 3.07 -6.99
C HIS A 50 0.95 2.39 -6.40
N LEU A 51 1.32 1.19 -6.85
CA LEU A 51 2.52 0.52 -6.34
C LEU A 51 3.83 1.28 -6.67
N PRO A 52 4.10 1.69 -7.94
CA PRO A 52 5.30 2.49 -8.21
C PRO A 52 5.27 3.87 -7.54
N ARG A 53 4.09 4.46 -7.32
CA ARG A 53 3.99 5.70 -6.52
C ARG A 53 4.36 5.46 -5.06
N ALA A 54 3.90 4.35 -4.47
CA ALA A 54 4.26 3.96 -3.11
C ALA A 54 5.78 3.71 -2.99
N PHE A 55 6.37 3.00 -3.98
CA PHE A 55 7.82 2.84 -4.06
C PHE A 55 8.54 4.19 -4.12
N GLY A 56 8.16 5.08 -5.02
CA GLY A 56 8.79 6.39 -5.19
C GLY A 56 8.70 7.27 -3.94
N LEU A 57 7.53 7.27 -3.27
CA LEU A 57 7.33 7.99 -2.02
C LEU A 57 8.21 7.42 -0.90
N ALA A 58 8.24 6.10 -0.74
CA ALA A 58 9.07 5.45 0.27
C ALA A 58 10.56 5.69 0.02
N PHE A 59 10.97 5.65 -1.24
CA PHE A 59 12.35 5.97 -1.64
C PHE A 59 12.72 7.41 -1.29
N ALA A 60 11.83 8.37 -1.56
CA ALA A 60 12.03 9.77 -1.19
C ALA A 60 12.13 9.96 0.33
N LEU A 61 11.23 9.33 1.10
CA LEU A 61 11.26 9.36 2.57
C LEU A 61 12.54 8.73 3.14
N GLY A 62 13.01 7.65 2.54
CA GLY A 62 14.27 7.02 2.94
C GLY A 62 15.49 7.92 2.69
N ARG A 63 15.46 8.72 1.63
CA ARG A 63 16.54 9.67 1.27
C ARG A 63 16.48 10.97 2.06
N ALA A 64 15.29 11.48 2.35
CA ALA A 64 15.10 12.74 3.05
C ALA A 64 15.77 12.75 4.44
N ALA A 65 15.78 11.63 5.14
CA ALA A 65 16.42 11.47 6.44
C ALA A 65 17.96 11.67 6.40
N GLY A 66 18.59 11.46 5.25
CA GLY A 66 20.04 11.63 5.08
C GLY A 66 20.47 12.88 4.31
N ALA A 67 19.53 13.65 3.77
CA ALA A 67 19.81 14.71 2.80
C ALA A 67 19.50 16.13 3.32
N ASP A 68 19.26 16.30 4.60
CA ASP A 68 18.88 17.58 5.21
C ASP A 68 17.66 18.26 4.54
N MET A 69 16.80 17.44 3.93
CA MET A 69 15.61 17.91 3.22
C MET A 69 14.47 18.17 4.22
N THR A 70 13.87 19.34 4.14
CA THR A 70 12.63 19.62 4.89
C THR A 70 11.50 18.74 4.34
N SER A 71 10.98 17.85 5.19
CA SER A 71 9.82 17.03 4.89
C SER A 71 8.62 17.51 5.72
N SER A 72 7.44 17.57 5.10
CA SER A 72 6.19 17.81 5.83
C SER A 72 5.74 16.58 6.65
N TRP A 73 6.36 15.43 6.44
CA TRP A 73 6.11 14.20 7.20
C TRP A 73 7.22 13.91 8.20
N PRO A 74 6.90 13.31 9.36
CA PRO A 74 7.91 12.83 10.30
C PRO A 74 8.95 11.91 9.63
N LEU A 75 10.19 11.97 10.10
CA LEU A 75 11.29 11.17 9.51
C LEU A 75 11.08 9.66 9.65
N ASP A 76 10.27 9.22 10.61
CA ASP A 76 9.91 7.82 10.82
C ASP A 76 8.65 7.39 10.05
N SER A 77 8.11 8.23 9.18
CA SER A 77 6.93 7.91 8.36
C SER A 77 7.10 6.63 7.55
N VAL A 78 6.00 5.91 7.40
CA VAL A 78 5.90 4.65 6.66
C VAL A 78 4.86 4.81 5.56
N VAL A 79 5.16 4.31 4.37
CA VAL A 79 4.18 4.21 3.28
C VAL A 79 3.46 2.88 3.38
N VAL A 80 2.13 2.90 3.42
CA VAL A 80 1.31 1.68 3.33
C VAL A 80 0.64 1.64 1.96
N CYS A 81 0.77 0.52 1.26
CA CYS A 81 0.23 0.32 -0.08
C CYS A 81 -0.54 -1.00 -0.17
N SER A 82 -1.88 -0.93 -0.25
CA SER A 82 -2.69 -2.14 -0.42
C SER A 82 -2.98 -2.42 -1.90
N PHE A 83 -3.10 -3.72 -2.24
CA PHE A 83 -3.43 -4.20 -3.58
C PHE A 83 -4.01 -5.61 -3.52
N GLY A 84 -4.83 -5.97 -4.52
CA GLY A 84 -5.43 -7.31 -4.59
C GLY A 84 -4.48 -8.35 -5.20
N ASP A 85 -4.76 -9.62 -4.95
CA ASP A 85 -4.01 -10.78 -5.45
C ASP A 85 -3.86 -10.80 -6.98
N ALA A 86 -4.91 -10.46 -7.71
CA ALA A 86 -4.84 -10.37 -9.18
C ALA A 86 -3.91 -9.25 -9.65
N SER A 87 -3.84 -8.14 -8.92
CA SER A 87 -2.94 -7.02 -9.23
C SER A 87 -1.47 -7.38 -9.05
N ALA A 88 -1.15 -8.40 -8.25
CA ALA A 88 0.22 -8.88 -8.07
C ALA A 88 0.90 -9.33 -9.38
N ASN A 89 0.10 -9.73 -10.38
CA ASN A 89 0.60 -10.15 -11.71
C ASN A 89 0.70 -9.00 -12.72
N HIS A 90 0.23 -7.80 -12.36
CA HIS A 90 0.31 -6.66 -13.27
C HIS A 90 1.76 -6.21 -13.42
N SER A 91 2.22 -5.97 -14.66
CA SER A 91 3.60 -5.60 -14.96
C SER A 91 4.11 -4.42 -14.11
N THR A 92 3.27 -3.42 -13.91
CA THR A 92 3.58 -2.25 -13.07
C THR A 92 3.77 -2.63 -11.61
N ALA A 93 2.97 -3.55 -11.07
CA ALA A 93 3.12 -4.05 -9.70
C ALA A 93 4.41 -4.87 -9.56
N VAL A 94 4.65 -5.80 -10.48
CA VAL A 94 5.88 -6.60 -10.53
C VAL A 94 7.12 -5.70 -10.60
N GLY A 95 7.10 -4.67 -11.46
CA GLY A 95 8.17 -3.70 -11.57
C GLY A 95 8.45 -2.96 -10.27
N ALA A 96 7.41 -2.49 -9.58
CA ALA A 96 7.55 -1.78 -8.30
C ALA A 96 8.07 -2.68 -7.18
N LEU A 97 7.56 -3.91 -7.07
CA LEU A 97 8.01 -4.89 -6.08
C LEU A 97 9.46 -5.31 -6.34
N ASN A 98 9.83 -5.55 -7.61
CA ASN A 98 11.21 -5.85 -7.98
C ASN A 98 12.17 -4.68 -7.67
N ALA A 99 11.77 -3.44 -7.97
CA ALA A 99 12.55 -2.27 -7.61
C ALA A 99 12.73 -2.12 -6.10
N SER A 100 11.68 -2.44 -5.32
CA SER A 100 11.74 -2.45 -3.85
C SER A 100 12.73 -3.51 -3.34
N ALA A 101 12.68 -4.72 -3.90
CA ALA A 101 13.60 -5.80 -3.57
C ALA A 101 15.05 -5.43 -3.92
N TYR A 102 15.25 -4.81 -5.07
CA TYR A 102 16.57 -4.36 -5.52
C TYR A 102 17.16 -3.28 -4.59
N CYS A 103 16.38 -2.28 -4.21
CA CYS A 103 16.80 -1.26 -3.24
C CYS A 103 17.13 -1.88 -1.88
N ALA A 104 16.27 -2.78 -1.38
CA ALA A 104 16.48 -3.46 -0.12
C ALA A 104 17.73 -4.34 -0.13
N HIS A 105 17.99 -5.04 -1.24
CA HIS A 105 19.22 -5.83 -1.43
C HIS A 105 20.50 -4.98 -1.38
N GLN A 106 20.41 -3.72 -1.82
CA GLN A 106 21.50 -2.76 -1.72
C GLN A 106 21.62 -2.10 -0.33
N GLY A 107 20.76 -2.43 0.61
CA GLY A 107 20.72 -1.80 1.93
C GLY A 107 20.18 -0.37 1.93
N LEU A 108 19.48 0.05 0.87
CA LEU A 108 18.90 1.39 0.80
C LEU A 108 17.63 1.48 1.65
N PRO A 109 17.45 2.55 2.45
CA PRO A 109 16.24 2.75 3.22
C PRO A 109 15.01 2.85 2.31
N LEU A 110 14.01 2.00 2.57
CA LEU A 110 12.76 1.96 1.81
C LEU A 110 11.58 1.60 2.73
N PRO A 111 11.04 2.56 3.49
CA PRO A 111 10.02 2.31 4.49
C PRO A 111 8.63 2.13 3.87
N VAL A 112 8.39 0.99 3.23
CA VAL A 112 7.09 0.63 2.65
C VAL A 112 6.58 -0.70 3.18
N LEU A 113 5.32 -0.71 3.57
CA LEU A 113 4.54 -1.91 3.89
C LEU A 113 3.55 -2.14 2.75
N TYR A 114 3.77 -3.17 1.97
CA TYR A 114 2.83 -3.67 0.98
C TYR A 114 1.83 -4.61 1.65
N VAL A 115 0.53 -4.41 1.39
CA VAL A 115 -0.55 -5.27 1.89
C VAL A 115 -1.24 -5.91 0.70
N CYS A 116 -1.01 -7.20 0.49
CA CYS A 116 -1.69 -7.97 -0.55
C CYS A 116 -2.97 -8.60 0.02
N GLU A 117 -4.11 -8.11 -0.42
CA GLU A 117 -5.44 -8.61 -0.04
C GLU A 117 -5.82 -9.75 -0.99
N ASP A 118 -5.58 -11.00 -0.56
CA ASP A 118 -5.77 -12.21 -1.36
C ASP A 118 -7.09 -12.90 -1.01
N ASN A 119 -8.09 -12.72 -1.86
CA ASN A 119 -9.37 -13.44 -1.78
C ASN A 119 -9.47 -14.61 -2.79
N GLY A 120 -8.39 -14.89 -3.51
CA GLY A 120 -8.29 -15.98 -4.48
C GLY A 120 -9.03 -15.75 -5.80
N ILE A 121 -9.53 -14.52 -6.05
CA ILE A 121 -10.29 -14.23 -7.26
C ILE A 121 -10.09 -12.79 -7.73
N GLY A 122 -9.66 -12.62 -8.97
CA GLY A 122 -9.57 -11.32 -9.64
C GLY A 122 -10.79 -11.08 -10.52
N ILE A 123 -11.72 -10.21 -10.07
CA ILE A 123 -13.00 -9.94 -10.73
C ILE A 123 -13.82 -11.26 -10.88
N SER A 124 -13.62 -12.02 -11.95
CA SER A 124 -14.29 -13.29 -12.25
C SER A 124 -13.33 -14.46 -12.46
N THR A 125 -12.02 -14.23 -12.40
CA THR A 125 -11.01 -15.26 -12.66
C THR A 125 -10.34 -15.69 -11.36
N LYS A 126 -10.29 -17.00 -11.09
CA LYS A 126 -9.61 -17.53 -9.90
C LYS A 126 -8.10 -17.37 -10.03
N SER A 127 -7.49 -16.90 -8.97
CA SER A 127 -6.03 -16.90 -8.86
C SER A 127 -5.51 -18.34 -8.69
N PRO A 128 -4.43 -18.73 -9.40
CA PRO A 128 -3.87 -20.07 -9.24
C PRO A 128 -3.42 -20.33 -7.81
N ALA A 129 -3.77 -21.51 -7.28
CA ALA A 129 -3.47 -21.86 -5.89
C ALA A 129 -1.98 -21.73 -5.55
N GLY A 130 -1.66 -21.00 -4.49
CA GLY A 130 -0.30 -20.79 -4.00
C GLY A 130 0.58 -19.90 -4.87
N TRP A 131 0.10 -19.42 -6.02
CA TRP A 131 0.90 -18.56 -6.91
C TRP A 131 1.31 -17.26 -6.23
N VAL A 132 0.35 -16.53 -5.68
CA VAL A 132 0.59 -15.22 -5.04
C VAL A 132 1.55 -15.35 -3.86
N ALA A 133 1.32 -16.34 -3.00
CA ALA A 133 2.21 -16.60 -1.86
C ALA A 133 3.65 -16.85 -2.30
N ARG A 134 3.86 -17.73 -3.28
CA ARG A 134 5.21 -18.05 -3.79
C ARG A 134 5.86 -16.85 -4.47
N SER A 135 5.12 -16.12 -5.29
CA SER A 135 5.65 -14.93 -5.98
C SER A 135 6.10 -13.86 -5.00
N LEU A 136 5.29 -13.58 -3.98
CA LEU A 136 5.60 -12.52 -3.03
C LEU A 136 6.69 -12.93 -2.02
N SER A 137 6.67 -14.18 -1.54
CA SER A 137 7.66 -14.67 -0.58
C SER A 137 9.04 -14.92 -1.19
N SER A 138 9.15 -15.00 -2.52
CA SER A 138 10.43 -15.18 -3.21
C SER A 138 11.20 -13.88 -3.45
N LEU A 139 10.62 -12.73 -3.14
CA LEU A 139 11.28 -11.44 -3.34
C LEU A 139 12.47 -11.28 -2.38
N PRO A 140 13.70 -11.10 -2.89
CA PRO A 140 14.86 -11.02 -2.03
C PRO A 140 14.85 -9.75 -1.17
N ALA A 141 15.36 -9.87 0.05
CA ALA A 141 15.53 -8.76 1.01
C ALA A 141 14.24 -8.05 1.45
N ILE A 142 13.07 -8.53 1.06
CA ILE A 142 11.77 -8.05 1.56
C ILE A 142 11.29 -9.00 2.66
N GLU A 143 10.93 -8.44 3.81
CA GLU A 143 10.28 -9.22 4.88
C GLU A 143 8.88 -9.63 4.44
N TYR A 144 8.57 -10.91 4.49
CA TYR A 144 7.27 -11.44 4.12
C TYR A 144 6.59 -12.11 5.30
N ALA A 145 5.32 -11.80 5.52
CA ALA A 145 4.47 -12.54 6.46
C ALA A 145 3.07 -12.73 5.87
N ALA A 146 2.50 -13.92 6.07
CA ALA A 146 1.11 -14.20 5.75
C ALA A 146 0.26 -14.14 7.01
N ALA A 147 -0.97 -13.67 6.88
CA ALA A 147 -1.96 -13.65 7.95
C ALA A 147 -3.34 -14.05 7.41
N ASP A 148 -4.16 -14.61 8.28
CA ASP A 148 -5.55 -14.96 8.01
C ASP A 148 -6.45 -13.79 8.42
N GLY A 149 -7.10 -13.14 7.46
CA GLY A 149 -8.00 -12.00 7.68
C GLY A 149 -9.26 -12.34 8.48
N THR A 150 -9.58 -13.63 8.65
CA THR A 150 -10.68 -14.08 9.52
C THR A 150 -10.28 -14.16 10.99
N LYS A 151 -8.99 -13.98 11.29
CA LYS A 151 -8.42 -14.02 12.64
C LYS A 151 -7.88 -12.66 13.06
N PRO A 152 -8.72 -11.74 13.53
CA PRO A 152 -8.35 -10.33 13.70
C PRO A 152 -7.22 -10.09 14.70
N ILE A 153 -7.07 -10.93 15.73
CA ILE A 153 -5.99 -10.77 16.73
C ILE A 153 -4.64 -11.14 16.10
N GLU A 154 -4.54 -12.31 15.48
CA GLU A 154 -3.30 -12.77 14.80
C GLU A 154 -2.90 -11.80 13.68
N LEU A 155 -3.90 -11.28 12.96
CA LEU A 155 -3.68 -10.27 11.93
C LEU A 155 -3.11 -8.98 12.51
N LEU A 156 -3.68 -8.48 13.61
CA LEU A 156 -3.23 -7.25 14.25
C LEU A 156 -1.77 -7.38 14.72
N ASP A 157 -1.44 -8.47 15.39
CA ASP A 157 -0.08 -8.74 15.88
C ASP A 157 0.93 -8.78 14.71
N THR A 158 0.56 -9.46 13.63
CA THR A 158 1.42 -9.56 12.43
C THR A 158 1.60 -8.19 11.77
N ALA A 159 0.51 -7.44 11.63
CA ALA A 159 0.54 -6.10 11.02
C ALA A 159 1.37 -5.12 11.86
N GLN A 160 1.22 -5.13 13.18
CA GLN A 160 1.99 -4.29 14.09
C GLN A 160 3.48 -4.63 14.02
N ARG A 161 3.84 -5.91 14.06
CA ARG A 161 5.23 -6.36 13.93
C ARG A 161 5.86 -5.87 12.61
N LEU A 162 5.17 -6.03 11.48
CA LEU A 162 5.68 -5.58 10.19
C LEU A 162 5.75 -4.05 10.11
N ALA A 163 4.76 -3.34 10.61
CA ALA A 163 4.77 -1.88 10.63
C ALA A 163 5.94 -1.34 11.47
N GLU A 164 6.21 -1.95 12.62
CA GLU A 164 7.34 -1.58 13.48
C GLU A 164 8.68 -1.87 12.80
N LEU A 165 8.83 -3.03 12.15
CA LEU A 165 10.01 -3.36 11.36
C LEU A 165 10.27 -2.32 10.26
N VAL A 166 9.23 -1.99 9.48
CA VAL A 166 9.35 -1.00 8.40
C VAL A 166 9.70 0.39 8.95
N ARG A 167 9.11 0.76 10.09
CA ARG A 167 9.36 2.05 10.74
C ARG A 167 10.77 2.18 11.28
N THR A 168 11.22 1.18 12.03
CA THR A 168 12.50 1.25 12.77
C THR A 168 13.69 0.86 11.92
N GLN A 169 13.55 -0.20 11.10
CA GLN A 169 14.63 -0.69 10.25
C GLN A 169 14.66 -0.07 8.86
N ARG A 170 13.66 0.73 8.51
CA ARG A 170 13.51 1.36 7.18
C ARG A 170 13.61 0.37 6.03
N ARG A 171 13.16 -0.88 6.24
CA ARG A 171 13.18 -1.97 5.25
C ARG A 171 11.76 -2.24 4.74
N PRO A 172 11.60 -2.62 3.45
CA PRO A 172 10.29 -2.97 2.93
C PRO A 172 9.78 -4.29 3.51
N ALA A 173 8.46 -4.38 3.67
CA ALA A 173 7.79 -5.60 4.08
C ALA A 173 6.54 -5.86 3.26
N ILE A 174 6.10 -7.12 3.21
CA ILE A 174 4.85 -7.56 2.60
C ILE A 174 4.02 -8.29 3.65
N LEU A 175 2.81 -7.80 3.88
CA LEU A 175 1.74 -8.51 4.56
C LEU A 175 0.85 -9.17 3.51
N HIS A 176 0.89 -10.50 3.40
CA HIS A 176 -0.03 -11.27 2.55
C HIS A 176 -1.25 -11.66 3.38
N LEU A 177 -2.32 -10.93 3.18
CA LEU A 177 -3.55 -11.07 3.93
C LEU A 177 -4.54 -11.95 3.17
N LYS A 178 -4.81 -13.15 3.68
CA LYS A 178 -5.87 -13.99 3.13
C LYS A 178 -7.22 -13.48 3.59
N THR A 179 -8.06 -13.15 2.63
CA THR A 179 -9.38 -12.57 2.86
C THR A 179 -10.48 -13.45 2.27
N VAL A 180 -11.72 -13.13 2.61
CA VAL A 180 -12.91 -13.78 2.06
C VAL A 180 -13.70 -12.77 1.24
N ARG A 181 -14.13 -13.18 0.06
CA ARG A 181 -15.07 -12.43 -0.77
C ARG A 181 -16.45 -13.04 -0.63
N PHE A 182 -17.43 -12.20 -0.32
CA PHE A 182 -18.86 -12.56 -0.25
C PHE A 182 -19.53 -12.36 -1.60
#